data_eff46c829a0fe5b998b459ee603df8da
#
_entry.id   eff46c829a0fe5b998b459ee603df8da
#
_cell.length_a   1.000
_cell.length_b   1.000
_cell.length_c   1.000
_cell.angle_alpha   90.00
_cell.angle_beta   90.00
_cell.angle_gamma   90.00
#
_symmetry.space_group_name_H-M   'P 1'
#
loop_
_entity.id
_entity.type
_entity.pdbx_description
1 polymer ?
#
loop_
_entity_poly.entity_id
_entity_poly.type
_entity_poly.pdbx_seq_one_letter_code
_entity_poly.pdbx_strand_id
1 'polypeptide(L)'
;MAELKIISMDEVPVEEVEWLWYPYIPFGKLTIIHGDGGEGKTTLILQLAALLSRGEKLPCDSTEREPIKVIYQTAEDGLGDTIKPRLLAGNADCSQIKVIDESEATLTMLDERIEKAIVETGARALILDSVQAY
;
A
#
# COMPACT_ATOMS: atom_id res chain seq x y z
N MET A 1 -14.86 -4.85 31.96
CA MET A 1 -14.83 -6.21 31.40
C MET A 1 -15.89 -6.33 30.30
N ALA A 2 -15.53 -6.88 29.18
CA ALA A 2 -16.48 -7.05 28.07
C ALA A 2 -17.43 -8.22 28.37
N GLU A 3 -18.72 -8.05 28.08
CA GLU A 3 -19.70 -9.12 28.16
C GLU A 3 -19.56 -10.05 26.94
N LEU A 4 -19.79 -11.33 27.14
CA LEU A 4 -19.88 -12.27 26.02
C LEU A 4 -21.08 -11.92 25.15
N LYS A 5 -20.84 -11.78 23.85
CA LYS A 5 -21.87 -11.52 22.85
C LYS A 5 -21.69 -12.46 21.69
N ILE A 6 -22.70 -13.22 21.37
CA ILE A 6 -22.68 -14.18 20.28
C ILE A 6 -23.73 -13.79 19.26
N ILE A 7 -23.34 -13.71 17.99
CA ILE A 7 -24.26 -13.48 16.88
C ILE A 7 -24.17 -14.65 15.91
N SER A 8 -25.24 -14.91 15.18
CA SER A 8 -25.27 -15.92 14.13
C SER A 8 -24.94 -15.28 12.80
N MET A 9 -24.25 -16.00 11.94
CA MET A 9 -23.85 -15.46 10.63
C MET A 9 -25.04 -15.06 9.75
N ASP A 10 -26.19 -15.71 9.92
CA ASP A 10 -27.42 -15.34 9.20
C ASP A 10 -27.95 -13.96 9.57
N GLU A 11 -27.57 -13.45 10.73
CA GLU A 11 -27.91 -12.10 11.18
C GLU A 11 -26.96 -11.02 10.67
N VAL A 12 -25.82 -11.42 10.14
CA VAL A 12 -24.79 -10.48 9.64
C VAL A 12 -25.17 -10.02 8.24
N PRO A 13 -25.32 -8.70 8.02
CA PRO A 13 -25.62 -8.21 6.67
C PRO A 13 -24.43 -8.39 5.73
N VAL A 14 -24.71 -8.67 4.47
CA VAL A 14 -23.69 -8.71 3.42
C VAL A 14 -23.24 -7.28 3.11
N GLU A 15 -21.93 -7.08 3.08
CA GLU A 15 -21.34 -5.79 2.72
C GLU A 15 -20.59 -5.92 1.41
N GLU A 16 -20.70 -4.91 0.55
CA GLU A 16 -19.91 -4.87 -0.68
C GLU A 16 -18.47 -4.48 -0.36
N VAL A 17 -17.53 -5.13 -1.06
CA VAL A 17 -16.11 -4.83 -0.94
C VAL A 17 -15.69 -3.92 -2.10
N GLU A 18 -15.04 -2.82 -1.78
CA GLU A 18 -14.38 -1.99 -2.79
C GLU A 18 -12.96 -2.52 -2.99
N TRP A 19 -12.50 -2.52 -4.25
CA TRP A 19 -11.24 -3.12 -4.62
C TRP A 19 -10.25 -2.09 -5.13
N LEU A 20 -9.03 -2.14 -4.57
CA LEU A 20 -7.91 -1.45 -5.19
C LEU A 20 -7.45 -2.22 -6.43
N TRP A 21 -7.38 -3.52 -6.33
CA TRP A 21 -6.98 -4.43 -7.41
C TRP A 21 -7.77 -5.73 -7.32
N TYR A 22 -8.82 -5.82 -8.11
CA TYR A 22 -9.68 -7.02 -8.12
C TYR A 22 -9.01 -8.19 -8.81
N PRO A 23 -9.01 -9.39 -8.26
CA PRO A 23 -9.59 -9.79 -6.97
C PRO A 23 -8.53 -9.94 -5.85
N TYR A 24 -7.44 -9.20 -5.92
CA TYR A 24 -6.26 -9.43 -5.07
C TYR A 24 -6.17 -8.51 -3.87
N ILE A 25 -6.44 -7.23 -4.04
CA ILE A 25 -6.24 -6.23 -2.99
C ILE A 25 -7.51 -5.43 -2.77
N PRO A 26 -8.26 -5.71 -1.70
CA PRO A 26 -9.42 -4.91 -1.34
C PRO A 26 -9.02 -3.63 -0.60
N PHE A 27 -9.84 -2.59 -0.69
CA PHE A 27 -9.72 -1.45 0.19
C PHE A 27 -10.19 -1.82 1.60
N GLY A 28 -9.64 -1.14 2.61
CA GLY A 28 -10.05 -1.31 3.99
C GLY A 28 -9.58 -2.61 4.65
N LYS A 29 -8.69 -3.34 4.01
CA LYS A 29 -8.15 -4.60 4.49
C LYS A 29 -6.63 -4.61 4.37
N LEU A 30 -6.00 -5.44 5.19
CA LEU A 30 -4.57 -5.71 5.07
C LEU A 30 -4.35 -6.81 4.05
N THR A 31 -3.44 -6.58 3.10
CA THR A 31 -2.99 -7.59 2.14
C THR A 31 -1.50 -7.84 2.35
N ILE A 32 -1.11 -9.11 2.43
CA ILE A 32 0.29 -9.50 2.57
C ILE A 32 0.73 -10.17 1.27
N ILE A 33 1.81 -9.65 0.68
CA ILE A 33 2.46 -10.26 -0.48
C ILE A 33 3.69 -10.99 0.05
N HIS A 34 3.71 -12.29 -0.15
CA HIS A 34 4.72 -13.18 0.42
C HIS A 34 5.54 -13.85 -0.69
N GLY A 35 6.81 -14.07 -0.41
CA GLY A 35 7.72 -14.78 -1.30
C GLY A 35 9.13 -14.73 -0.74
N ASP A 36 10.00 -15.58 -1.24
CA ASP A 36 11.41 -15.62 -0.84
C ASP A 36 12.17 -14.41 -1.41
N GLY A 37 13.28 -14.07 -0.78
CA GLY A 37 14.14 -13.00 -1.24
C GLY A 37 14.60 -13.25 -2.69
N GLY A 38 14.61 -12.19 -3.49
CA GLY A 38 15.02 -12.28 -4.90
C GLY A 38 13.95 -12.74 -5.87
N GLU A 39 12.71 -12.92 -5.43
CA GLU A 39 11.61 -13.35 -6.31
C GLU A 39 10.84 -12.21 -6.97
N GLY A 40 11.36 -11.00 -6.91
CA GLY A 40 10.76 -9.87 -7.61
C GLY A 40 9.60 -9.20 -6.89
N LYS A 41 9.42 -9.42 -5.61
CA LYS A 41 8.34 -8.78 -4.81
C LYS A 41 8.43 -7.26 -4.88
N THR A 42 9.59 -6.70 -4.63
CA THR A 42 9.80 -5.26 -4.66
C THR A 42 9.55 -4.71 -6.06
N THR A 43 10.00 -5.41 -7.09
CA THR A 43 9.75 -5.00 -8.48
C THR A 43 8.26 -4.95 -8.79
N LEU A 44 7.51 -5.99 -8.40
CA LEU A 44 6.06 -6.02 -8.59
C LEU A 44 5.38 -4.84 -7.87
N ILE A 45 5.73 -4.63 -6.61
CA ILE A 45 5.14 -3.57 -5.80
C ILE A 45 5.44 -2.18 -6.38
N LEU A 46 6.66 -1.95 -6.85
CA LEU A 46 7.02 -0.66 -7.45
C LEU A 46 6.30 -0.44 -8.78
N GLN A 47 6.08 -1.50 -9.57
CA GLN A 47 5.28 -1.40 -10.78
C GLN A 47 3.81 -1.08 -10.46
N LEU A 48 3.23 -1.70 -9.45
CA LEU A 48 1.88 -1.39 -9.01
C LEU A 48 1.79 0.06 -8.54
N ALA A 49 2.75 0.51 -7.73
CA ALA A 49 2.79 1.90 -7.27
C ALA A 49 2.87 2.87 -8.45
N ALA A 50 3.68 2.57 -9.45
CA ALA A 50 3.80 3.40 -10.65
C ALA A 50 2.47 3.50 -11.40
N LEU A 51 1.80 2.38 -11.61
CA LEU A 51 0.49 2.37 -12.27
C LEU A 51 -0.56 3.13 -11.48
N LEU A 52 -0.62 2.93 -10.18
CA LEU A 52 -1.55 3.64 -9.30
C LEU A 52 -1.30 5.15 -9.32
N SER A 53 -0.04 5.56 -9.34
CA SER A 53 0.32 6.98 -9.35
C SER A 53 -0.14 7.71 -10.60
N ARG A 54 -0.29 7.00 -11.72
CA ARG A 54 -0.75 7.57 -13.00
C ARG A 54 -2.23 7.33 -13.28
N GLY A 55 -2.93 6.56 -12.44
CA GLY A 55 -4.31 6.18 -12.72
C GLY A 55 -4.45 5.17 -13.84
N GLU A 56 -3.43 4.36 -14.07
CA GLU A 56 -3.45 3.31 -15.09
C GLU A 56 -4.11 2.04 -14.58
N LYS A 57 -4.61 1.23 -15.51
CA LYS A 57 -5.18 -0.07 -15.18
C LYS A 57 -4.11 -1.00 -14.64
N LEU A 58 -4.44 -1.77 -13.62
CA LEU A 58 -3.56 -2.77 -13.06
C LEU A 58 -3.61 -4.06 -13.90
N PRO A 59 -2.58 -4.94 -13.80
CA PRO A 59 -2.57 -6.19 -14.57
C PRO A 59 -3.83 -7.04 -14.33
N CYS A 60 -4.41 -7.56 -15.40
CA CYS A 60 -5.61 -8.40 -15.37
C CYS A 60 -6.85 -7.72 -14.79
N ASP A 61 -6.85 -6.40 -14.72
CA ASP A 61 -7.96 -5.61 -14.21
C ASP A 61 -8.28 -4.51 -15.23
N SER A 62 -9.48 -4.54 -15.78
CA SER A 62 -9.93 -3.59 -16.79
C SER A 62 -10.62 -2.36 -16.19
N THR A 63 -10.65 -2.25 -14.87
CA THR A 63 -11.33 -1.15 -14.18
C THR A 63 -10.62 0.18 -14.47
N GLU A 64 -11.39 1.15 -14.95
CA GLU A 64 -10.91 2.53 -15.08
C GLU A 64 -10.65 3.12 -13.71
N ARG A 65 -9.59 3.91 -13.60
CA ARG A 65 -9.21 4.50 -12.31
C ARG A 65 -8.60 5.87 -12.46
N GLU A 66 -8.71 6.66 -11.40
CA GLU A 66 -8.02 7.93 -11.28
C GLU A 66 -6.67 7.74 -10.59
N PRO A 67 -5.70 8.63 -10.80
CA PRO A 67 -4.46 8.61 -10.02
C PRO A 67 -4.74 8.70 -8.53
N ILE A 68 -4.03 7.90 -7.75
CA ILE A 68 -4.10 7.96 -6.29
C ILE A 68 -2.72 8.22 -5.69
N LYS A 69 -2.70 8.78 -4.51
CA LYS A 69 -1.46 8.94 -3.76
C LYS A 69 -1.16 7.65 -3.00
N VAL A 70 0.10 7.26 -3.02
CA VAL A 70 0.61 6.05 -2.38
C VAL A 70 1.67 6.46 -1.39
N ILE A 71 1.62 5.92 -0.17
CA ILE A 71 2.71 6.05 0.79
C ILE A 71 3.54 4.78 0.69
N TYR A 72 4.82 4.92 0.39
CA TYR A 72 5.75 3.80 0.26
C TYR A 72 6.85 3.91 1.31
N GLN A 73 6.95 2.89 2.16
CA GLN A 73 7.97 2.81 3.19
C GLN A 73 8.86 1.60 2.96
N THR A 74 10.17 1.81 3.05
CA THR A 74 11.16 0.74 3.01
C THR A 74 12.23 1.02 4.06
N ALA A 75 12.70 -0.02 4.72
CA ALA A 75 13.78 0.08 5.69
C ALA A 75 15.11 -0.43 5.13
N GLU A 76 15.08 -1.11 4.00
CA GLU A 76 16.26 -1.80 3.45
C GLU A 76 16.92 -1.06 2.30
N ASP A 77 16.13 -0.49 1.40
CA ASP A 77 16.64 0.12 0.18
C ASP A 77 16.73 1.63 0.28
N GLY A 78 17.75 2.20 -0.34
CA GLY A 78 17.90 3.65 -0.44
C GLY A 78 16.84 4.25 -1.37
N LEU A 79 16.23 5.35 -0.92
CA LEU A 79 15.18 6.02 -1.69
C LEU A 79 15.73 6.62 -2.99
N GLY A 80 16.90 7.26 -2.91
CA GLY A 80 17.45 7.98 -4.05
C GLY A 80 18.24 7.11 -5.02
N ASP A 81 18.87 6.06 -4.54
CA ASP A 81 19.75 5.22 -5.35
C ASP A 81 19.09 3.93 -5.85
N THR A 82 18.01 3.49 -5.23
CA THR A 82 17.35 2.23 -5.57
C THR A 82 15.89 2.42 -5.93
N ILE A 83 15.09 3.01 -5.06
CA ILE A 83 13.63 3.08 -5.23
C ILE A 83 13.24 4.08 -6.31
N LYS A 84 13.73 5.31 -6.23
CA LYS A 84 13.36 6.34 -7.20
C LYS A 84 13.75 5.97 -8.65
N PRO A 85 14.97 5.45 -8.91
CA PRO A 85 15.31 5.03 -10.28
C PRO A 85 14.38 3.95 -10.83
N ARG A 86 13.95 3.01 -10.00
CA ARG A 86 13.01 1.96 -10.41
C ARG A 86 11.61 2.52 -10.68
N LEU A 87 11.16 3.46 -9.87
CA LEU A 87 9.88 4.12 -10.10
C LEU A 87 9.92 4.91 -11.42
N LEU A 88 11.00 5.64 -11.68
CA LEU A 88 11.17 6.37 -12.94
C LEU A 88 11.22 5.43 -14.15
N ALA A 89 11.88 4.28 -14.01
CA ALA A 89 11.91 3.27 -15.06
C ALA A 89 10.51 2.71 -15.38
N GLY A 90 9.62 2.67 -14.38
CA GLY A 90 8.22 2.29 -14.57
C GLY A 90 7.31 3.46 -14.96
N ASN A 91 7.87 4.62 -15.26
CA ASN A 91 7.14 5.85 -15.60
C ASN A 91 6.19 6.32 -14.50
N ALA A 92 6.55 6.11 -13.24
CA ALA A 92 5.74 6.56 -12.11
C ALA A 92 5.63 8.09 -12.07
N ASP A 93 4.48 8.58 -11.63
CA ASP A 93 4.36 9.96 -11.19
C ASP A 93 4.83 10.05 -9.75
N CYS A 94 6.10 10.35 -9.56
CA CYS A 94 6.71 10.39 -8.24
C CYS A 94 6.11 11.47 -7.32
N SER A 95 5.42 12.47 -7.88
CA SER A 95 4.74 13.46 -7.04
C SER A 95 3.53 12.86 -6.29
N GLN A 96 3.03 11.72 -6.75
CA GLN A 96 1.92 10.99 -6.12
C GLN A 96 2.41 9.92 -5.14
N ILE A 97 3.72 9.67 -5.09
CA ILE A 97 4.29 8.66 -4.20
C ILE A 97 4.99 9.37 -3.06
N LYS A 98 4.46 9.19 -1.86
CA LYS A 98 4.89 9.90 -0.66
C LYS A 98 5.65 8.94 0.27
N VAL A 99 6.56 9.49 1.02
CA VAL A 99 7.38 8.74 2.00
C VAL A 99 7.36 9.52 3.31
N ILE A 100 7.15 8.80 4.41
CA ILE A 100 7.31 9.40 5.73
C ILE A 100 8.81 9.41 6.03
N ASP A 101 9.33 10.58 6.36
CA ASP A 101 10.75 10.73 6.69
C ASP A 101 11.05 10.08 8.05
N GLU A 102 11.93 9.10 8.05
CA GLU A 102 12.34 8.35 9.24
C GLU A 102 13.73 8.78 9.76
N SER A 103 14.27 9.87 9.25
CA SER A 103 15.63 10.31 9.61
C SER A 103 15.80 10.62 11.10
N GLU A 104 14.77 11.10 11.77
CA GLU A 104 14.80 11.42 13.20
C GLU A 104 14.32 10.27 14.08
N ALA A 105 13.37 9.50 13.62
CA ALA A 105 12.78 8.39 14.38
C ALA A 105 12.29 7.31 13.45
N THR A 106 12.66 6.06 13.72
CA THR A 106 12.22 4.90 12.99
C THR A 106 10.71 4.71 13.11
N LEU A 107 10.07 4.34 12.02
CA LEU A 107 8.64 4.09 11.96
C LEU A 107 8.32 2.66 12.38
N THR A 108 7.19 2.48 13.06
CA THR A 108 6.59 1.17 13.33
C THR A 108 5.16 1.14 12.81
N MET A 109 4.57 -0.04 12.69
CA MET A 109 3.19 -0.18 12.20
C MET A 109 2.16 0.54 13.07
N LEU A 110 2.45 0.74 14.35
CA LEU A 110 1.55 1.42 15.28
C LEU A 110 1.85 2.91 15.42
N ASP A 111 2.75 3.44 14.61
CA ASP A 111 3.18 4.83 14.70
C ASP A 111 2.06 5.78 14.25
N GLU A 112 1.77 6.78 15.06
CA GLU A 112 0.74 7.78 14.75
C GLU A 112 1.02 8.58 13.48
N ARG A 113 2.29 8.67 13.08
CA ARG A 113 2.67 9.38 11.85
C ARG A 113 2.05 8.76 10.61
N ILE A 114 1.76 7.44 10.64
CA ILE A 114 1.11 6.77 9.51
C ILE A 114 -0.29 7.34 9.29
N GLU A 115 -1.09 7.41 10.34
CA GLU A 115 -2.44 7.96 10.25
C GLU A 115 -2.41 9.42 9.83
N LYS A 116 -1.54 10.20 10.44
CA LYS A 116 -1.39 11.62 10.09
C LYS A 116 -0.98 11.80 8.63
N ALA A 117 -0.06 10.99 8.14
CA ALA A 117 0.38 11.06 6.75
C ALA A 117 -0.75 10.72 5.78
N ILE A 118 -1.56 9.72 6.10
CA ILE A 118 -2.70 9.32 5.27
C ILE A 118 -3.72 10.47 5.19
N VAL A 119 -4.05 11.07 6.33
CA VAL A 119 -5.00 12.19 6.39
C VAL A 119 -4.45 13.41 5.65
N GLU A 120 -3.20 13.76 5.87
CA GLU A 120 -2.57 14.93 5.26
C GLU A 120 -2.41 14.82 3.75
N THR A 121 -2.02 13.64 3.26
CA THR A 121 -1.79 13.43 1.82
C THR A 121 -3.02 13.00 1.07
N GLY A 122 -4.00 12.40 1.73
CA GLY A 122 -5.13 11.76 1.07
C GLY A 122 -4.77 10.44 0.41
N ALA A 123 -3.67 9.80 0.83
CA ALA A 123 -3.23 8.55 0.24
C ALA A 123 -4.27 7.45 0.39
N ARG A 124 -4.42 6.64 -0.64
CA ARG A 124 -5.37 5.53 -0.69
C ARG A 124 -4.68 4.17 -0.55
N ALA A 125 -3.36 4.13 -0.61
CA ALA A 125 -2.58 2.91 -0.43
C ALA A 125 -1.35 3.20 0.44
N LEU A 126 -1.06 2.27 1.34
CA LEU A 126 0.15 2.27 2.16
C LEU A 126 0.90 0.97 1.90
N ILE A 127 2.16 1.07 1.53
CA ILE A 127 3.02 -0.07 1.25
C ILE A 127 4.16 -0.09 2.27
N LEU A 128 4.33 -1.21 2.95
CA LEU A 128 5.43 -1.46 3.88
C LEU A 128 6.29 -2.59 3.30
N ASP A 129 7.49 -2.29 2.87
CA ASP A 129 8.41 -3.25 2.25
C ASP A 129 9.73 -3.28 3.05
N SER A 130 10.01 -4.28 3.82
CA SER A 130 9.16 -5.42 4.17
C SER A 130 8.42 -5.18 5.51
N VAL A 131 7.34 -5.89 5.71
CA VAL A 131 6.53 -5.75 6.93
C VAL A 131 7.30 -6.10 8.21
N GLN A 132 8.28 -6.98 8.12
CA GLN A 132 9.11 -7.39 9.26
C GLN A 132 9.92 -6.23 9.85
N ALA A 133 10.18 -5.18 9.08
CA ALA A 133 10.90 -4.00 9.54
C ALA A 133 10.02 -3.05 10.36
N TYR A 134 8.74 -3.26 10.36
CA TYR A 134 7.73 -2.41 10.99
C TYR A 134 6.88 -3.19 11.98
#